data_88edd131d7b8901b1754227571c41447
#
_entry.id   88edd131d7b8901b1754227571c41447
#
_cell.length_a   1.000
_cell.length_b   1.000
_cell.length_c   1.000
_cell.angle_alpha   90.00
_cell.angle_beta   90.00
_cell.angle_gamma   90.00
#
_symmetry.space_group_name_H-M   'P 1'
#
loop_
_entity.id
_entity.type
_entity.pdbx_description
1 polymer ?
#
loop_
_entity_poly.entity_id
_entity_poly.type
_entity_poly.pdbx_seq_one_letter_code
_entity_poly.pdbx_strand_id
1 'polypeptide(L)'
;MKKFDILKKNFLDFLKYDKGYSDRTIENYKRDITKFEVYITEFSINYKKLSKENIFDFHSDLSSSIGPRSFARILSSLRTFYKYLFSQTLINDIVLNSVQSYPSPKFKKSIPSFLSQEKIYDVLNKIDESTKNSTIKIRDKAIIMLFFTSGLRLEEMTSLIIGDIDLENNSIKVFGKGGKERYSNFDDQTNQLITNYLNKIGKFPLSKTNIDDNLFVDKDNKSLTRNNIQYIVTSNLKGLSLSAFGPHTLRHSFATHLLNKGVGISAIQSLLGHAKLSSTQIYTHVSLEKLQD
;
A
#
# COMPACT_ATOMS: atom_id res chain seq x y z
N MET A 1 7.91 3.15 33.28
CA MET A 1 6.81 3.57 32.39
C MET A 1 6.98 5.00 31.88
N LYS A 2 6.74 6.05 32.67
CA LYS A 2 6.82 7.46 32.21
C LYS A 2 8.10 7.83 31.42
N LYS A 3 9.26 7.23 31.75
CA LYS A 3 10.54 7.54 31.10
C LYS A 3 10.65 6.96 29.68
N PHE A 4 10.12 5.75 29.41
CA PHE A 4 10.14 5.14 28.08
C PHE A 4 9.14 5.82 27.15
N ASP A 5 7.94 6.17 27.64
CA ASP A 5 6.95 6.96 26.88
C ASP A 5 7.52 8.28 26.38
N ILE A 6 8.31 9.00 27.22
CA ILE A 6 8.97 10.24 26.80
C ILE A 6 9.98 9.96 25.70
N LEU A 7 10.78 8.90 25.80
CA LEU A 7 11.76 8.54 24.77
C LEU A 7 11.09 8.15 23.46
N LYS A 8 9.99 7.39 23.53
CA LYS A 8 9.18 7.03 22.37
C LYS A 8 8.63 8.29 21.68
N LYS A 9 8.06 9.22 22.46
CA LYS A 9 7.56 10.50 21.93
C LYS A 9 8.67 11.29 21.24
N ASN A 10 9.81 11.50 21.91
CA ASN A 10 10.94 12.25 21.34
C ASN A 10 11.45 11.60 20.04
N PHE A 11 11.49 10.26 19.98
CA PHE A 11 11.86 9.54 18.76
C PHE A 11 10.86 9.78 17.63
N LEU A 12 9.54 9.75 17.91
CA LEU A 12 8.52 10.00 16.90
C LEU A 12 8.59 11.45 16.40
N ASP A 13 8.84 12.40 17.28
CA ASP A 13 9.05 13.81 16.93
C ASP A 13 10.30 13.98 16.07
N PHE A 14 11.42 13.31 16.40
CA PHE A 14 12.62 13.25 15.56
C PHE A 14 12.32 12.69 14.17
N LEU A 15 11.55 11.61 14.06
CA LEU A 15 11.18 11.07 12.74
C LEU A 15 10.32 12.05 11.94
N LYS A 16 9.46 12.82 12.61
CA LYS A 16 8.58 13.78 11.97
C LYS A 16 9.32 15.02 11.50
N TYR A 17 10.05 15.67 12.40
CA TYR A 17 10.60 17.01 12.17
C TYR A 17 12.00 16.97 11.56
N ASP A 18 12.86 16.05 12.00
CA ASP A 18 14.24 15.97 11.50
C ASP A 18 14.37 15.07 10.27
N LYS A 19 13.56 14.00 10.18
CA LYS A 19 13.62 13.05 9.04
C LYS A 19 12.54 13.27 8.00
N GLY A 20 11.54 14.11 8.26
CA GLY A 20 10.46 14.41 7.32
C GLY A 20 9.58 13.19 6.97
N TYR A 21 9.42 12.25 7.90
CA TYR A 21 8.61 11.06 7.64
C TYR A 21 7.10 11.42 7.67
N SER A 22 6.34 10.74 6.80
CA SER A 22 4.88 10.93 6.74
C SER A 22 4.21 10.43 8.04
N ASP A 23 3.08 11.03 8.41
CA ASP A 23 2.30 10.66 9.60
C ASP A 23 1.98 9.17 9.64
N ARG A 24 1.68 8.57 8.49
CA ARG A 24 1.45 7.12 8.36
C ARG A 24 2.70 6.29 8.70
N THR A 25 3.86 6.74 8.31
CA THR A 25 5.14 6.08 8.65
C THR A 25 5.38 6.17 10.15
N ILE A 26 5.14 7.34 10.73
CA ILE A 26 5.27 7.59 12.17
C ILE A 26 4.32 6.72 12.97
N GLU A 27 3.06 6.58 12.54
CA GLU A 27 2.08 5.71 13.21
C GLU A 27 2.48 4.22 13.17
N ASN A 28 3.13 3.78 12.07
CA ASN A 28 3.70 2.43 12.02
C ASN A 28 4.83 2.25 13.05
N TYR A 29 5.77 3.20 13.13
CA TYR A 29 6.82 3.17 14.14
C TYR A 29 6.25 3.18 15.56
N LYS A 30 5.29 4.07 15.82
CA LYS A 30 4.59 4.16 17.11
C LYS A 30 4.00 2.81 17.51
N ARG A 31 3.24 2.18 16.62
CA ARG A 31 2.63 0.86 16.87
C ARG A 31 3.66 -0.22 17.16
N ASP A 32 4.77 -0.23 16.41
CA ASP A 32 5.83 -1.23 16.57
C ASP A 32 6.59 -1.05 17.88
N ILE A 33 6.96 0.19 18.22
CA ILE A 33 7.66 0.49 19.48
C ILE A 33 6.73 0.28 20.68
N THR A 34 5.43 0.57 20.54
CA THR A 34 4.46 0.29 21.63
C THR A 34 4.33 -1.21 21.91
N LYS A 35 4.39 -2.09 20.91
CA LYS A 35 4.43 -3.55 21.15
C LYS A 35 5.65 -3.96 21.97
N PHE A 36 6.80 -3.40 21.65
CA PHE A 36 8.02 -3.65 22.38
C PHE A 36 7.98 -3.07 23.80
N GLU A 37 7.42 -1.89 23.97
CA GLU A 37 7.23 -1.26 25.30
C GLU A 37 6.35 -2.10 26.21
N VAL A 38 5.24 -2.64 25.71
CA VAL A 38 4.37 -3.56 26.47
C VAL A 38 5.18 -4.75 26.94
N TYR A 39 5.93 -5.41 26.07
CA TYR A 39 6.75 -6.55 26.37
C TYR A 39 7.81 -6.25 27.45
N ILE A 40 8.63 -5.21 27.28
CA ILE A 40 9.68 -4.88 28.27
C ILE A 40 9.10 -4.45 29.62
N THR A 41 7.87 -3.92 29.63
CA THR A 41 7.18 -3.54 30.86
C THR A 41 6.67 -4.78 31.60
N GLU A 42 6.04 -5.71 30.89
CA GLU A 42 5.51 -6.96 31.43
C GLU A 42 6.62 -7.82 32.04
N PHE A 43 7.74 -7.96 31.34
CA PHE A 43 8.88 -8.76 31.81
C PHE A 43 9.93 -7.97 32.60
N SER A 44 9.64 -6.72 32.98
CA SER A 44 10.54 -5.84 33.75
C SER A 44 11.95 -5.70 33.14
N ILE A 45 12.05 -5.71 31.80
CA ILE A 45 13.32 -5.66 31.08
C ILE A 45 13.82 -4.20 31.01
N ASN A 46 15.08 -4.00 31.36
CA ASN A 46 15.71 -2.69 31.22
C ASN A 46 16.18 -2.46 29.77
N TYR A 47 15.51 -1.55 29.06
CA TYR A 47 15.84 -1.20 27.67
C TYR A 47 17.29 -0.73 27.46
N LYS A 48 17.97 -0.24 28.52
CA LYS A 48 19.40 0.16 28.48
C LYS A 48 20.38 -1.02 28.61
N LYS A 49 19.88 -2.21 28.92
CA LYS A 49 20.67 -3.44 29.09
C LYS A 49 20.11 -4.58 28.23
N LEU A 50 19.46 -4.22 27.11
CA LEU A 50 18.84 -5.20 26.21
C LEU A 50 19.91 -6.12 25.59
N SER A 51 19.68 -7.43 25.73
CA SER A 51 20.53 -8.47 25.15
C SER A 51 19.88 -9.10 23.90
N LYS A 52 20.61 -9.95 23.18
CA LYS A 52 20.08 -10.74 22.06
C LYS A 52 19.00 -11.73 22.53
N GLU A 53 19.18 -12.31 23.72
CA GLU A 53 18.24 -13.23 24.34
C GLU A 53 16.90 -12.53 24.58
N ASN A 54 16.90 -11.32 25.13
CA ASN A 54 15.66 -10.56 25.30
C ASN A 54 14.93 -10.29 23.97
N ILE A 55 15.65 -10.11 22.87
CA ILE A 55 15.05 -9.93 21.54
C ILE A 55 14.51 -11.27 21.01
N PHE A 56 15.21 -12.36 21.29
CA PHE A 56 14.75 -13.70 20.97
C PHE A 56 13.45 -14.03 21.69
N ASP A 57 13.39 -13.76 23.01
CA ASP A 57 12.19 -13.99 23.82
C ASP A 57 11.02 -13.12 23.35
N PHE A 58 11.26 -11.85 23.02
CA PHE A 58 10.26 -10.97 22.41
C PHE A 58 9.76 -11.51 21.06
N HIS A 59 10.65 -12.07 20.25
CA HIS A 59 10.27 -12.70 18.98
C HIS A 59 9.42 -13.95 19.22
N SER A 60 9.82 -14.79 20.18
CA SER A 60 9.11 -16.00 20.56
C SER A 60 7.70 -15.70 21.06
N ASP A 61 7.57 -14.71 21.96
CA ASP A 61 6.29 -14.25 22.51
C ASP A 61 5.32 -13.79 21.39
N LEU A 62 5.81 -13.01 20.44
CA LEU A 62 5.00 -12.54 19.33
C LEU A 62 4.73 -13.61 18.25
N SER A 63 5.48 -14.69 18.20
CA SER A 63 5.41 -15.69 17.11
C SER A 63 4.06 -16.37 16.98
N SER A 64 3.30 -16.48 18.07
CA SER A 64 1.94 -17.02 18.10
C SER A 64 0.90 -16.09 17.44
N SER A 65 1.17 -14.77 17.41
CA SER A 65 0.21 -13.74 16.98
C SER A 65 0.58 -13.04 15.68
N ILE A 66 1.85 -13.07 15.27
CA ILE A 66 2.33 -12.40 14.06
C ILE A 66 3.26 -13.28 13.23
N GLY A 67 3.15 -13.17 11.90
CA GLY A 67 4.05 -13.88 10.99
C GLY A 67 5.46 -13.26 10.87
N PRO A 68 6.43 -14.03 10.33
CA PRO A 68 7.84 -13.63 10.22
C PRO A 68 8.08 -12.29 9.52
N ARG A 69 7.31 -11.97 8.48
CA ARG A 69 7.39 -10.68 7.77
C ARG A 69 7.01 -9.50 8.67
N SER A 70 5.98 -9.68 9.51
CA SER A 70 5.54 -8.64 10.45
C SER A 70 6.58 -8.41 11.54
N PHE A 71 7.18 -9.48 12.06
CA PHE A 71 8.27 -9.35 13.03
C PHE A 71 9.51 -8.69 12.42
N ALA A 72 9.91 -9.05 11.19
CA ALA A 72 11.03 -8.40 10.48
C ALA A 72 10.82 -6.87 10.37
N ARG A 73 9.57 -6.41 10.16
CA ARG A 73 9.23 -4.98 10.15
C ARG A 73 9.39 -4.36 11.54
N ILE A 74 8.87 -5.02 12.59
CA ILE A 74 9.02 -4.56 13.99
C ILE A 74 10.50 -4.46 14.35
N LEU A 75 11.29 -5.46 14.02
CA LEU A 75 12.74 -5.46 14.27
C LEU A 75 13.44 -4.30 13.55
N SER A 76 13.03 -3.96 12.32
CA SER A 76 13.52 -2.79 11.61
C SER A 76 13.19 -1.49 12.33
N SER A 77 11.97 -1.39 12.89
CA SER A 77 11.56 -0.23 13.69
C SER A 77 12.38 -0.13 14.98
N LEU A 78 12.62 -1.26 15.67
CA LEU A 78 13.48 -1.30 16.85
C LEU A 78 14.92 -0.90 16.53
N ARG A 79 15.49 -1.38 15.44
CA ARG A 79 16.84 -1.00 15.01
C ARG A 79 16.97 0.50 14.80
N THR A 80 15.97 1.12 14.19
CA THR A 80 15.95 2.57 13.97
C THR A 80 15.81 3.32 15.31
N PHE A 81 14.96 2.84 16.21
CA PHE A 81 14.78 3.41 17.54
C PHE A 81 16.08 3.31 18.39
N TYR A 82 16.73 2.16 18.40
CA TYR A 82 17.98 1.98 19.15
C TYR A 82 19.15 2.77 18.54
N LYS A 83 19.19 2.99 17.22
CA LYS A 83 20.13 3.94 16.60
C LYS A 83 19.89 5.38 17.10
N TYR A 84 18.63 5.77 17.22
CA TYR A 84 18.28 7.07 17.81
C TYR A 84 18.70 7.16 19.26
N LEU A 85 18.41 6.15 20.10
CA LEU A 85 18.84 6.16 21.50
C LEU A 85 20.37 6.25 21.64
N PHE A 86 21.11 5.57 20.78
CA PHE A 86 22.56 5.62 20.74
C PHE A 86 23.06 7.01 20.34
N SER A 87 22.48 7.64 19.32
CA SER A 87 22.84 9.00 18.92
C SER A 87 22.57 10.06 20.02
N GLN A 88 21.66 9.77 20.93
CA GLN A 88 21.38 10.59 22.12
C GLN A 88 22.20 10.17 23.36
N THR A 89 23.20 9.31 23.20
CA THR A 89 24.06 8.79 24.30
C THR A 89 23.29 8.12 25.45
N LEU A 90 22.10 7.61 25.17
CA LEU A 90 21.23 6.99 26.18
C LEU A 90 21.51 5.50 26.40
N ILE A 91 22.20 4.87 25.46
CA ILE A 91 22.65 3.47 25.48
C ILE A 91 24.10 3.38 25.00
N ASN A 92 24.78 2.27 25.30
CA ASN A 92 26.12 1.97 24.85
C ASN A 92 26.14 1.08 23.58
N ASP A 93 27.33 0.88 23.02
CA ASP A 93 27.57 0.07 21.82
C ASP A 93 27.11 -1.38 21.98
N ILE A 94 27.26 -1.97 23.17
CA ILE A 94 26.88 -3.37 23.43
C ILE A 94 25.39 -3.56 23.20
N VAL A 95 24.57 -2.65 23.74
CA VAL A 95 23.11 -2.69 23.58
C VAL A 95 22.71 -2.43 22.14
N LEU A 96 23.33 -1.44 21.47
CA LEU A 96 23.07 -1.16 20.06
C LEU A 96 23.39 -2.39 19.21
N ASN A 97 24.56 -3.01 19.42
CA ASN A 97 25.00 -4.19 18.67
C ASN A 97 24.08 -5.40 18.90
N SER A 98 23.55 -5.57 20.13
CA SER A 98 22.57 -6.64 20.41
C SER A 98 21.34 -6.52 19.49
N VAL A 99 20.82 -5.30 19.28
CA VAL A 99 19.66 -5.07 18.42
C VAL A 99 20.01 -5.15 16.92
N GLN A 100 21.16 -4.54 16.53
CA GLN A 100 21.53 -4.47 15.12
C GLN A 100 21.92 -5.85 14.54
N SER A 101 22.63 -6.67 15.31
CA SER A 101 23.13 -7.97 14.89
C SER A 101 22.13 -9.11 15.04
N TYR A 102 20.96 -8.90 15.70
CA TYR A 102 19.94 -9.93 15.76
C TYR A 102 19.45 -10.28 14.34
N PRO A 103 19.39 -11.56 13.94
CA PRO A 103 19.04 -11.91 12.57
C PRO A 103 17.56 -11.60 12.27
N SER A 104 17.31 -11.05 11.08
CA SER A 104 15.93 -10.90 10.62
C SER A 104 15.35 -12.26 10.24
N PRO A 105 14.10 -12.57 10.62
CA PRO A 105 13.46 -13.82 10.23
C PRO A 105 13.48 -14.02 8.72
N LYS A 106 13.83 -15.23 8.28
CA LYS A 106 13.71 -15.61 6.88
C LYS A 106 12.25 -15.92 6.56
N PHE A 107 11.76 -15.41 5.45
CA PHE A 107 10.44 -15.75 4.92
C PHE A 107 10.52 -15.90 3.41
N LYS A 108 9.80 -16.89 2.88
CA LYS A 108 9.68 -17.04 1.43
C LYS A 108 8.95 -15.82 0.87
N LYS A 109 9.59 -15.10 -0.02
CA LYS A 109 8.90 -14.10 -0.84
C LYS A 109 8.04 -14.90 -1.83
N SER A 110 6.73 -14.93 -1.62
CA SER A 110 5.85 -15.44 -2.68
C SER A 110 6.00 -14.54 -3.90
N ILE A 111 6.16 -15.14 -5.07
CA ILE A 111 6.06 -14.41 -6.34
C ILE A 111 4.65 -13.79 -6.35
N PRO A 112 4.52 -12.47 -6.51
CA PRO A 112 3.22 -11.85 -6.53
C PRO A 112 2.43 -12.45 -7.70
N SER A 113 1.26 -13.02 -7.43
CA SER A 113 0.34 -13.42 -8.50
C SER A 113 -0.22 -12.19 -9.19
N PHE A 114 -0.32 -12.25 -10.49
CA PHE A 114 -1.00 -11.23 -11.29
C PHE A 114 -2.33 -11.75 -11.83
N LEU A 115 -3.24 -10.85 -12.15
CA LEU A 115 -4.52 -11.16 -12.75
C LEU A 115 -4.40 -11.08 -14.27
N SER A 116 -4.79 -12.14 -14.96
CA SER A 116 -4.99 -12.09 -16.41
C SER A 116 -6.25 -11.27 -16.74
N GLN A 117 -6.37 -10.86 -18.00
CA GLN A 117 -7.54 -10.13 -18.47
C GLN A 117 -8.83 -10.96 -18.28
N GLU A 118 -8.79 -12.26 -18.53
CA GLU A 118 -9.91 -13.19 -18.32
C GLU A 118 -10.38 -13.16 -16.87
N LYS A 119 -9.47 -13.27 -15.91
CA LYS A 119 -9.80 -13.22 -14.49
C LYS A 119 -10.40 -11.89 -14.06
N ILE A 120 -10.04 -10.79 -14.69
CA ILE A 120 -10.70 -9.50 -14.44
C ILE A 120 -12.15 -9.55 -14.93
N TYR A 121 -12.42 -10.10 -16.09
CA TYR A 121 -13.80 -10.27 -16.57
C TYR A 121 -14.64 -11.16 -15.64
N ASP A 122 -14.08 -12.24 -15.11
CA ASP A 122 -14.75 -13.06 -14.10
C ASP A 122 -15.14 -12.24 -12.86
N VAL A 123 -14.26 -11.34 -12.41
CA VAL A 123 -14.56 -10.43 -11.29
C VAL A 123 -15.69 -9.47 -11.64
N LEU A 124 -15.71 -8.90 -12.84
CA LEU A 124 -16.77 -7.99 -13.28
C LEU A 124 -18.12 -8.70 -13.37
N ASN A 125 -18.15 -9.93 -13.92
CA ASN A 125 -19.34 -10.77 -13.98
C ASN A 125 -19.88 -11.10 -12.59
N LYS A 126 -19.00 -11.49 -11.66
CA LYS A 126 -19.37 -11.72 -10.25
C LYS A 126 -19.98 -10.50 -9.58
N ILE A 127 -19.53 -9.29 -9.94
CA ILE A 127 -20.15 -8.05 -9.43
C ILE A 127 -21.56 -7.90 -10.01
N ASP A 128 -21.77 -8.21 -11.29
CA ASP A 128 -23.08 -8.13 -11.94
C ASP A 128 -24.09 -9.13 -11.34
N GLU A 129 -23.66 -10.31 -10.98
CA GLU A 129 -24.47 -11.34 -10.33
C GLU A 129 -24.79 -11.03 -8.85
N SER A 130 -24.06 -10.11 -8.23
CA SER A 130 -24.27 -9.74 -6.83
C SER A 130 -25.63 -9.07 -6.58
N THR A 131 -26.12 -9.10 -5.34
CA THR A 131 -27.38 -8.45 -4.94
C THR A 131 -27.27 -6.94 -4.70
N LYS A 132 -26.11 -6.33 -4.98
CA LYS A 132 -25.88 -4.90 -4.79
C LYS A 132 -26.77 -4.05 -5.72
N ASN A 133 -27.05 -2.80 -5.30
CA ASN A 133 -27.68 -1.79 -6.14
C ASN A 133 -26.86 -1.54 -7.43
N SER A 134 -27.55 -1.23 -8.54
CA SER A 134 -26.94 -1.03 -9.86
C SER A 134 -25.86 0.05 -9.89
N THR A 135 -26.05 1.16 -9.16
CA THR A 135 -25.06 2.23 -9.05
C THR A 135 -23.79 1.76 -8.32
N ILE A 136 -23.95 0.96 -7.25
CA ILE A 136 -22.83 0.37 -6.52
C ILE A 136 -22.08 -0.63 -7.38
N LYS A 137 -22.77 -1.47 -8.17
CA LYS A 137 -22.13 -2.41 -9.10
C LYS A 137 -21.26 -1.69 -10.13
N ILE A 138 -21.81 -0.65 -10.79
CA ILE A 138 -21.07 0.12 -11.80
C ILE A 138 -19.88 0.83 -11.15
N ARG A 139 -20.04 1.44 -9.97
CA ARG A 139 -18.96 2.06 -9.21
C ARG A 139 -17.84 1.07 -8.90
N ASP A 140 -18.18 -0.09 -8.33
CA ASP A 140 -17.20 -1.09 -7.92
C ASP A 140 -16.44 -1.64 -9.14
N LYS A 141 -17.12 -1.83 -10.28
CA LYS A 141 -16.50 -2.20 -11.56
C LYS A 141 -15.55 -1.11 -12.07
N ALA A 142 -15.99 0.16 -12.06
CA ALA A 142 -15.16 1.29 -12.46
C ALA A 142 -13.88 1.40 -11.60
N ILE A 143 -13.98 1.24 -10.28
CA ILE A 143 -12.84 1.23 -9.36
C ILE A 143 -11.84 0.11 -9.72
N ILE A 144 -12.32 -1.12 -9.93
CA ILE A 144 -11.47 -2.28 -10.25
C ILE A 144 -10.78 -2.08 -11.59
N MET A 145 -11.54 -1.69 -12.62
CA MET A 145 -11.00 -1.45 -13.96
C MET A 145 -10.00 -0.30 -13.97
N LEU A 146 -10.28 0.79 -13.28
CA LEU A 146 -9.36 1.93 -13.22
C LEU A 146 -8.03 1.55 -12.54
N PHE A 147 -8.04 0.75 -11.47
CA PHE A 147 -6.79 0.19 -10.92
C PHE A 147 -6.05 -0.70 -11.91
N PHE A 148 -6.77 -1.56 -12.62
CA PHE A 148 -6.21 -2.55 -13.53
C PHE A 148 -5.62 -1.92 -14.80
N THR A 149 -6.24 -0.87 -15.33
CA THR A 149 -5.85 -0.24 -16.60
C THR A 149 -4.91 0.95 -16.44
N SER A 150 -4.92 1.63 -15.26
CA SER A 150 -4.09 2.81 -15.01
C SER A 150 -2.98 2.59 -13.97
N GLY A 151 -3.03 1.47 -13.23
CA GLY A 151 -2.01 1.14 -12.23
C GLY A 151 -1.89 2.12 -11.07
N LEU A 152 -2.97 2.79 -10.68
CA LEU A 152 -2.99 3.75 -9.58
C LEU A 152 -2.59 3.13 -8.23
N ARG A 153 -2.05 3.96 -7.32
CA ARG A 153 -1.93 3.60 -5.91
C ARG A 153 -3.26 3.80 -5.19
N LEU A 154 -3.46 3.10 -4.08
CA LEU A 154 -4.68 3.22 -3.29
C LEU A 154 -4.91 4.66 -2.81
N GLU A 155 -3.88 5.35 -2.37
CA GLU A 155 -3.97 6.76 -1.96
C GLU A 155 -4.33 7.67 -3.15
N GLU A 156 -3.75 7.46 -4.32
CA GLU A 156 -4.07 8.20 -5.55
C GLU A 156 -5.54 8.01 -5.92
N MET A 157 -6.04 6.76 -5.92
CA MET A 157 -7.46 6.46 -6.18
C MET A 157 -8.40 7.14 -5.17
N THR A 158 -8.02 7.19 -3.90
CA THR A 158 -8.85 7.77 -2.84
C THR A 158 -8.99 9.28 -2.96
N SER A 159 -7.97 9.95 -3.48
CA SER A 159 -7.93 11.41 -3.62
C SER A 159 -8.47 11.94 -4.95
N LEU A 160 -8.90 11.05 -5.87
CA LEU A 160 -9.38 11.48 -7.18
C LEU A 160 -10.64 12.34 -7.08
N ILE A 161 -10.61 13.45 -7.79
CA ILE A 161 -11.77 14.30 -8.05
C ILE A 161 -12.21 14.15 -9.51
N ILE A 162 -13.41 14.59 -9.81
CA ILE A 162 -13.96 14.53 -11.17
C ILE A 162 -13.09 15.30 -12.15
N GLY A 163 -12.51 16.43 -11.74
CA GLY A 163 -11.63 17.24 -12.57
C GLY A 163 -10.27 16.61 -12.91
N ASP A 164 -9.91 15.51 -12.25
CA ASP A 164 -8.69 14.77 -12.58
C ASP A 164 -8.87 13.85 -13.79
N ILE A 165 -10.11 13.62 -14.25
CA ILE A 165 -10.43 12.71 -15.34
C ILE A 165 -10.68 13.47 -16.64
N ASP A 166 -9.96 13.06 -17.67
CA ASP A 166 -10.19 13.44 -19.07
C ASP A 166 -10.81 12.25 -19.81
N LEU A 167 -12.13 12.30 -19.99
CA LEU A 167 -12.88 11.26 -20.69
C LEU A 167 -12.69 11.31 -22.22
N GLU A 168 -12.28 12.44 -22.79
CA GLU A 168 -12.03 12.57 -24.22
C GLU A 168 -10.72 11.87 -24.61
N ASN A 169 -9.69 11.99 -23.76
CA ASN A 169 -8.37 11.43 -24.00
C ASN A 169 -8.09 10.14 -23.21
N ASN A 170 -9.07 9.57 -22.51
CA ASN A 170 -8.92 8.39 -21.67
C ASN A 170 -7.75 8.50 -20.69
N SER A 171 -7.60 9.66 -20.06
CA SER A 171 -6.48 9.94 -19.19
C SER A 171 -6.90 10.44 -17.82
N ILE A 172 -6.02 10.27 -16.85
CA ILE A 172 -6.23 10.69 -15.49
C ILE A 172 -4.97 11.36 -14.95
N LYS A 173 -5.16 12.52 -14.34
CA LYS A 173 -4.14 13.28 -13.65
C LYS A 173 -4.02 12.76 -12.22
N VAL A 174 -2.81 12.43 -11.76
CA VAL A 174 -2.57 11.92 -10.41
C VAL A 174 -1.40 12.63 -9.75
N PHE A 175 -1.54 12.86 -8.45
CA PHE A 175 -0.52 13.47 -7.62
C PHE A 175 0.26 12.39 -6.87
N GLY A 176 1.55 12.26 -7.18
CA GLY A 176 2.45 11.33 -6.53
C GLY A 176 3.05 11.86 -5.24
N LYS A 177 3.90 11.05 -4.61
CA LYS A 177 4.63 11.44 -3.40
C LYS A 177 5.47 12.69 -3.67
N GLY A 178 5.29 13.73 -2.82
CA GLY A 178 6.00 15.01 -2.95
C GLY A 178 5.34 15.99 -3.94
N GLY A 179 4.05 15.82 -4.25
CA GLY A 179 3.28 16.73 -5.09
C GLY A 179 3.60 16.66 -6.60
N LYS A 180 4.38 15.67 -7.03
CA LYS A 180 4.68 15.48 -8.46
C LYS A 180 3.46 14.98 -9.20
N GLU A 181 3.06 15.72 -10.22
CA GLU A 181 1.99 15.34 -11.14
C GLU A 181 2.47 14.29 -12.15
N ARG A 182 1.60 13.36 -12.49
CA ARG A 182 1.75 12.48 -13.65
C ARG A 182 0.40 12.18 -14.26
N TYR A 183 0.39 11.83 -15.52
CA TYR A 183 -0.78 11.31 -16.21
C TYR A 183 -0.68 9.79 -16.31
N SER A 184 -1.81 9.11 -16.26
CA SER A 184 -1.96 7.70 -16.54
C SER A 184 -3.18 7.49 -17.43
N ASN A 185 -3.10 6.54 -18.35
CA ASN A 185 -4.19 6.28 -19.30
C ASN A 185 -5.00 5.07 -18.82
N PHE A 186 -6.24 5.00 -19.27
CA PHE A 186 -7.13 3.86 -19.11
C PHE A 186 -7.79 3.52 -20.47
N ASP A 187 -8.47 2.39 -20.56
CA ASP A 187 -9.09 1.92 -21.80
C ASP A 187 -10.54 2.42 -21.96
N ASP A 188 -11.09 2.25 -23.17
CA ASP A 188 -12.46 2.66 -23.51
C ASP A 188 -13.51 1.97 -22.63
N GLN A 189 -13.28 0.72 -22.22
CA GLN A 189 -14.19 0.01 -21.34
C GLN A 189 -14.23 0.66 -19.96
N THR A 190 -13.10 1.07 -19.43
CA THR A 190 -13.01 1.83 -18.17
C THR A 190 -13.69 3.19 -18.30
N ASN A 191 -13.50 3.87 -19.44
CA ASN A 191 -14.21 5.13 -19.74
C ASN A 191 -15.72 4.95 -19.68
N GLN A 192 -16.26 3.95 -20.38
CA GLN A 192 -17.70 3.65 -20.36
C GLN A 192 -18.22 3.38 -18.95
N LEU A 193 -17.48 2.63 -18.13
CA LEU A 193 -17.87 2.36 -16.74
C LEU A 193 -17.90 3.63 -15.89
N ILE A 194 -16.91 4.52 -16.05
CA ILE A 194 -16.84 5.80 -15.33
C ILE A 194 -17.99 6.72 -15.78
N THR A 195 -18.19 6.85 -17.08
CA THR A 195 -19.27 7.66 -17.66
C THR A 195 -20.65 7.17 -17.19
N ASN A 196 -20.88 5.87 -17.25
CA ASN A 196 -22.13 5.27 -16.76
C ASN A 196 -22.34 5.48 -15.27
N TYR A 197 -21.28 5.40 -14.47
CA TYR A 197 -21.33 5.68 -13.04
C TYR A 197 -21.67 7.16 -12.79
N LEU A 198 -20.98 8.10 -13.45
CA LEU A 198 -21.25 9.53 -13.29
C LEU A 198 -22.68 9.91 -13.74
N ASN A 199 -23.18 9.29 -14.81
CA ASN A 199 -24.59 9.43 -15.22
C ASN A 199 -25.55 8.98 -14.10
N LYS A 200 -25.29 7.82 -13.49
CA LYS A 200 -26.15 7.26 -12.43
C LYS A 200 -26.21 8.12 -11.19
N ILE A 201 -25.16 8.85 -10.86
CA ILE A 201 -25.11 9.76 -9.70
C ILE A 201 -25.43 11.22 -10.07
N GLY A 202 -25.85 11.50 -11.32
CA GLY A 202 -26.24 12.82 -11.79
C GLY A 202 -25.09 13.82 -11.95
N LYS A 203 -23.86 13.34 -12.14
CA LYS A 203 -22.64 14.19 -12.32
C LYS A 203 -22.10 14.18 -13.74
N PHE A 204 -22.85 13.70 -14.69
CA PHE A 204 -22.52 13.77 -16.12
C PHE A 204 -23.66 14.51 -16.85
N PRO A 205 -23.35 15.39 -17.85
CA PRO A 205 -22.01 15.75 -18.34
C PRO A 205 -21.17 16.51 -17.30
N LEU A 206 -19.84 16.45 -17.46
CA LEU A 206 -18.92 17.14 -16.57
C LEU A 206 -19.14 18.64 -16.66
N SER A 207 -19.22 19.30 -15.52
CA SER A 207 -19.45 20.75 -15.41
C SER A 207 -18.52 21.39 -14.39
N LYS A 208 -18.33 22.70 -14.52
CA LYS A 208 -17.51 23.46 -13.55
C LYS A 208 -18.01 23.36 -12.10
N THR A 209 -19.29 23.05 -11.91
CA THR A 209 -19.91 22.96 -10.58
C THR A 209 -19.62 21.66 -9.82
N ASN A 210 -19.13 20.62 -10.52
CA ASN A 210 -18.84 19.32 -9.92
C ASN A 210 -17.38 18.84 -10.10
N ILE A 211 -16.51 19.72 -10.64
CA ILE A 211 -15.12 19.35 -10.96
C ILE A 211 -14.30 19.01 -9.72
N ASP A 212 -14.58 19.66 -8.59
CA ASP A 212 -13.89 19.45 -7.31
C ASP A 212 -14.51 18.33 -6.47
N ASP A 213 -15.60 17.73 -6.94
CA ASP A 213 -16.25 16.63 -6.25
C ASP A 213 -15.40 15.36 -6.33
N ASN A 214 -15.42 14.56 -5.26
CA ASN A 214 -14.77 13.26 -5.29
C ASN A 214 -15.36 12.38 -6.38
N LEU A 215 -14.48 11.69 -7.14
CA LEU A 215 -14.89 10.83 -8.23
C LEU A 215 -15.77 9.67 -7.74
N PHE A 216 -15.38 9.00 -6.67
CA PHE A 216 -16.13 7.87 -6.13
C PHE A 216 -16.73 8.19 -4.76
N VAL A 217 -18.05 7.99 -4.65
CA VAL A 217 -18.82 8.29 -3.45
C VAL A 217 -19.58 7.04 -2.96
N ASP A 218 -20.00 7.08 -1.71
CA ASP A 218 -20.88 6.08 -1.13
C ASP A 218 -22.37 6.38 -1.46
N LYS A 219 -23.28 5.61 -0.87
CA LYS A 219 -24.73 5.77 -1.05
C LYS A 219 -25.28 7.11 -0.52
N ASP A 220 -24.56 7.77 0.37
CA ASP A 220 -24.90 9.05 1.00
C ASP A 220 -24.15 10.23 0.35
N ASN A 221 -23.59 10.03 -0.84
CA ASN A 221 -22.76 11.00 -1.59
C ASN A 221 -21.50 11.47 -0.84
N LYS A 222 -21.02 10.70 0.15
CA LYS A 222 -19.77 10.99 0.84
C LYS A 222 -18.61 10.32 0.12
N SER A 223 -17.45 10.97 0.12
CA SER A 223 -16.20 10.41 -0.43
C SER A 223 -15.92 9.03 0.14
N LEU A 224 -15.53 8.09 -0.74
CA LEU A 224 -15.04 6.79 -0.29
C LEU A 224 -13.70 6.94 0.42
N THR A 225 -13.64 6.44 1.64
CA THR A 225 -12.39 6.39 2.39
C THR A 225 -11.43 5.35 1.78
N ARG A 226 -10.14 5.47 2.12
CA ARG A 226 -9.14 4.48 1.78
C ARG A 226 -9.56 3.04 2.17
N ASN A 227 -10.17 2.87 3.34
CA ASN A 227 -10.61 1.58 3.83
C ASN A 227 -11.79 1.04 3.00
N ASN A 228 -12.72 1.91 2.57
CA ASN A 228 -13.82 1.52 1.70
C ASN A 228 -13.31 1.00 0.36
N ILE A 229 -12.40 1.73 -0.30
CA ILE A 229 -11.82 1.30 -1.59
C ILE A 229 -11.01 0.01 -1.43
N GLN A 230 -10.21 -0.09 -0.37
CA GLN A 230 -9.48 -1.31 -0.03
C GLN A 230 -10.44 -2.50 0.13
N TYR A 231 -11.54 -2.33 0.85
CA TYR A 231 -12.55 -3.36 1.08
C TYR A 231 -13.25 -3.76 -0.23
N ILE A 232 -13.67 -2.78 -1.06
CA ILE A 232 -14.29 -3.04 -2.36
C ILE A 232 -13.40 -3.95 -3.21
N VAL A 233 -12.13 -3.59 -3.35
CA VAL A 233 -11.19 -4.39 -4.16
C VAL A 233 -10.98 -5.77 -3.53
N THR A 234 -10.67 -5.83 -2.23
CA THR A 234 -10.35 -7.10 -1.55
C THR A 234 -11.52 -8.08 -1.58
N SER A 235 -12.74 -7.60 -1.31
CA SER A 235 -13.94 -8.46 -1.28
C SER A 235 -14.30 -9.02 -2.66
N ASN A 236 -14.12 -8.24 -3.72
CA ASN A 236 -14.42 -8.70 -5.08
C ASN A 236 -13.32 -9.61 -5.66
N LEU A 237 -12.07 -9.47 -5.23
CA LEU A 237 -10.98 -10.38 -5.60
C LEU A 237 -10.92 -11.66 -4.76
N LYS A 238 -11.63 -11.70 -3.63
CA LYS A 238 -11.66 -12.87 -2.74
C LYS A 238 -12.24 -14.09 -3.46
N GLY A 239 -11.56 -15.24 -3.31
CA GLY A 239 -11.95 -16.51 -3.95
C GLY A 239 -11.19 -16.80 -5.26
N LEU A 240 -10.41 -15.85 -5.78
CA LEU A 240 -9.46 -16.15 -6.83
C LEU A 240 -8.23 -16.86 -6.24
N SER A 241 -7.61 -17.74 -7.02
CA SER A 241 -6.36 -18.43 -6.61
C SER A 241 -5.15 -17.47 -6.67
N LEU A 242 -5.11 -16.50 -5.76
CA LEU A 242 -4.07 -15.48 -5.70
C LEU A 242 -3.34 -15.55 -4.35
N SER A 243 -2.05 -15.23 -4.36
CA SER A 243 -1.23 -15.14 -3.13
C SER A 243 -1.55 -13.90 -2.26
N ALA A 244 -2.19 -12.88 -2.85
CA ALA A 244 -2.63 -11.68 -2.19
C ALA A 244 -3.83 -11.05 -2.92
N PHE A 245 -4.71 -10.39 -2.17
CA PHE A 245 -5.90 -9.72 -2.69
C PHE A 245 -5.85 -8.24 -2.32
N GLY A 246 -5.98 -7.35 -3.30
CA GLY A 246 -6.08 -5.93 -3.00
C GLY A 246 -5.58 -5.02 -4.14
N PRO A 247 -5.61 -3.69 -3.92
CA PRO A 247 -5.20 -2.70 -4.92
C PRO A 247 -3.78 -2.90 -5.47
N HIS A 248 -2.85 -3.36 -4.62
CA HIS A 248 -1.48 -3.65 -5.07
C HIS A 248 -1.40 -4.81 -6.07
N THR A 249 -2.30 -5.80 -5.98
CA THR A 249 -2.39 -6.91 -6.94
C THR A 249 -2.82 -6.39 -8.31
N LEU A 250 -3.85 -5.52 -8.38
CA LEU A 250 -4.30 -4.90 -9.62
C LEU A 250 -3.21 -4.05 -10.27
N ARG A 251 -2.54 -3.22 -9.47
CA ARG A 251 -1.42 -2.43 -9.96
C ARG A 251 -0.23 -3.29 -10.43
N HIS A 252 0.05 -4.40 -9.76
CA HIS A 252 1.06 -5.36 -10.21
C HIS A 252 0.66 -6.00 -11.52
N SER A 253 -0.62 -6.38 -11.67
CA SER A 253 -1.17 -6.92 -12.93
C SER A 253 -1.02 -5.94 -14.08
N PHE A 254 -1.34 -4.65 -13.87
CA PHE A 254 -1.09 -3.58 -14.85
C PHE A 254 0.36 -3.56 -15.34
N ALA A 255 1.32 -3.54 -14.39
CA ALA A 255 2.73 -3.53 -14.75
C ALA A 255 3.17 -4.78 -15.51
N THR A 256 2.68 -5.96 -15.09
CA THR A 256 2.96 -7.24 -15.75
C THR A 256 2.38 -7.29 -17.17
N HIS A 257 1.16 -6.77 -17.36
CA HIS A 257 0.55 -6.66 -18.69
C HIS A 257 1.34 -5.77 -19.64
N LEU A 258 1.81 -4.62 -19.16
CA LEU A 258 2.66 -3.74 -19.98
C LEU A 258 3.99 -4.41 -20.34
N LEU A 259 4.60 -5.11 -19.40
CA LEU A 259 5.84 -5.86 -19.62
C LEU A 259 5.63 -6.97 -20.66
N ASN A 260 4.51 -7.72 -20.56
CA ASN A 260 4.15 -8.77 -21.50
C ASN A 260 3.87 -8.23 -22.93
N LYS A 261 3.46 -6.97 -23.03
CA LYS A 261 3.30 -6.23 -24.31
C LYS A 261 4.62 -5.65 -24.82
N GLY A 262 5.76 -5.91 -24.17
CA GLY A 262 7.08 -5.44 -24.60
C GLY A 262 7.42 -4.01 -24.17
N VAL A 263 6.64 -3.39 -23.28
CA VAL A 263 6.96 -2.06 -22.78
C VAL A 263 8.18 -2.14 -21.86
N GLY A 264 9.19 -1.32 -22.12
CA GLY A 264 10.44 -1.32 -21.37
C GLY A 264 10.23 -0.99 -19.87
N ILE A 265 11.00 -1.65 -19.00
CA ILE A 265 10.91 -1.50 -17.53
C ILE A 265 11.00 -0.04 -17.09
N SER A 266 11.87 0.77 -17.72
CA SER A 266 12.04 2.20 -17.38
C SER A 266 10.77 3.01 -17.67
N ALA A 267 10.06 2.71 -18.77
CA ALA A 267 8.78 3.35 -19.10
C ALA A 267 7.70 2.95 -18.10
N ILE A 268 7.64 1.67 -17.72
CA ILE A 268 6.70 1.18 -16.70
C ILE A 268 6.99 1.85 -15.34
N GLN A 269 8.25 2.04 -14.97
CA GLN A 269 8.65 2.77 -13.76
C GLN A 269 8.14 4.20 -13.75
N SER A 270 8.32 4.90 -14.87
CA SER A 270 7.83 6.28 -15.06
C SER A 270 6.31 6.35 -14.92
N LEU A 271 5.58 5.48 -15.64
CA LEU A 271 4.11 5.39 -15.57
C LEU A 271 3.61 5.12 -14.16
N LEU A 272 4.28 4.24 -13.40
CA LEU A 272 3.94 3.92 -12.05
C LEU A 272 4.40 4.98 -11.02
N GLY A 273 5.27 5.90 -11.40
CA GLY A 273 5.84 6.89 -10.48
C GLY A 273 6.66 6.24 -9.35
N HIS A 274 7.55 5.29 -9.69
CA HIS A 274 8.45 4.65 -8.75
C HIS A 274 9.70 5.51 -8.52
N ALA A 275 9.90 6.00 -7.30
CA ALA A 275 11.10 6.77 -6.94
C ALA A 275 12.38 5.91 -6.78
N LYS A 276 12.28 4.58 -6.75
CA LYS A 276 13.41 3.65 -6.54
C LYS A 276 13.32 2.44 -7.47
N LEU A 277 14.45 2.04 -8.07
CA LEU A 277 14.59 0.85 -8.92
C LEU A 277 14.17 -0.46 -8.20
N SER A 278 14.40 -0.57 -6.88
CA SER A 278 14.09 -1.78 -6.10
C SER A 278 12.62 -2.20 -6.13
N SER A 279 11.70 -1.25 -6.38
CA SER A 279 10.27 -1.56 -6.50
C SER A 279 9.91 -2.26 -7.81
N THR A 280 10.78 -2.20 -8.80
CA THR A 280 10.55 -2.75 -10.15
C THR A 280 11.36 -4.02 -10.41
N GLN A 281 12.36 -4.34 -9.58
CA GLN A 281 13.12 -5.60 -9.67
C GLN A 281 12.22 -6.85 -9.56
N ILE A 282 11.02 -6.73 -9.02
CA ILE A 282 10.03 -7.80 -8.96
C ILE A 282 9.60 -8.25 -10.38
N TYR A 283 9.69 -7.36 -11.37
CA TYR A 283 9.26 -7.64 -12.76
C TYR A 283 10.36 -8.25 -13.63
N THR A 284 11.63 -8.20 -13.21
CA THR A 284 12.74 -8.82 -13.96
C THR A 284 12.66 -10.35 -13.99
N HIS A 285 12.04 -10.98 -12.99
CA HIS A 285 11.83 -12.44 -12.98
C HIS A 285 10.81 -12.91 -14.03
N VAL A 286 9.80 -12.08 -14.36
CA VAL A 286 8.78 -12.42 -15.38
C VAL A 286 9.35 -12.39 -16.79
N SER A 287 10.36 -11.55 -17.05
CA SER A 287 11.04 -11.49 -18.35
C SER A 287 11.98 -12.68 -18.58
N LEU A 288 12.54 -13.28 -17.55
CA LEU A 288 13.47 -14.40 -17.65
C LEU A 288 12.78 -15.74 -17.97
N GLU A 289 11.54 -15.92 -17.48
CA GLU A 289 10.76 -17.12 -17.82
C GLU A 289 10.36 -17.18 -19.29
N LYS A 290 10.21 -16.02 -19.97
CA LYS A 290 9.89 -15.96 -21.42
C LYS A 290 11.10 -16.07 -22.35
N LEU A 291 12.32 -16.03 -21.82
CA LEU A 291 13.55 -16.24 -22.61
C LEU A 291 14.02 -17.72 -22.59
N GLN A 292 13.29 -18.60 -21.89
CA GLN A 292 13.58 -20.03 -21.79
C GLN A 292 12.57 -20.90 -22.58
N ASP A 293 11.55 -20.33 -23.20
CA ASP A 293 10.65 -20.94 -24.19
C ASP A 293 11.01 -20.42 -25.60
#